data_8bad77f9cc2362e96cd2d818756f5957
#
_entry.id   8bad77f9cc2362e96cd2d818756f5957
#
_cell.length_a   1.000
_cell.length_b   1.000
_cell.length_c   1.000
_cell.angle_alpha   90.00
_cell.angle_beta   90.00
_cell.angle_gamma   90.00
#
_symmetry.space_group_name_H-M   'P 1'
#
loop_
_entity.id
_entity.type
_entity.pdbx_description
1 polymer ?
#
loop_
_entity_poly.entity_id
_entity_poly.type
_entity_poly.pdbx_seq_one_letter_code
_entity_poly.pdbx_strand_id
1 'polypeptide(L)'
;ELFSKPPALLRQNTVAAKLANTKSVVKRTLKDYPQIDEDGKLTHCLERLDGCIKSVYITDDYDGILGTEGNGAKAYFDVFDSLILHQKDDFCFAMRSKRPPLDRANAMLSFLYTIFTREYAAALESVGLDSYMGFYHSLRPGRESLACDLVEEGRCIVERFVLTLINLKIIKPEDFDVQVSGAVFLNDDGRKKVLSKWQEKKRTDMIHPYLKEKIPMGLLPYVQSMLLAKFVRGEIDEYPCYLVK
;
A
#
# COMPACT_ATOMS: atom_id res chain seq x y z
N GLU A 1 -8.79 25.58 5.72
CA GLU A 1 -10.06 25.28 5.04
C GLU A 1 -10.03 23.95 4.30
N LEU A 2 -9.00 23.62 3.52
CA LEU A 2 -8.90 22.37 2.72
C LEU A 2 -9.02 21.10 3.57
N PHE A 3 -8.53 21.10 4.80
CA PHE A 3 -8.59 19.94 5.71
C PHE A 3 -9.86 19.92 6.57
N SER A 4 -10.58 21.04 6.68
CA SER A 4 -11.88 21.07 7.38
C SER A 4 -13.02 20.50 6.51
N LYS A 5 -12.94 20.65 5.18
CA LYS A 5 -13.82 20.06 4.19
C LYS A 5 -13.04 19.69 2.93
N PRO A 6 -12.27 18.60 2.97
CA PRO A 6 -11.48 18.19 1.80
C PRO A 6 -12.42 17.88 0.63
N PRO A 7 -12.02 18.23 -0.60
CA PRO A 7 -12.82 17.92 -1.78
C PRO A 7 -13.11 16.41 -1.85
N ALA A 8 -14.35 16.04 -2.13
CA ALA A 8 -14.72 14.63 -2.33
C ALA A 8 -13.82 13.98 -3.38
N LEU A 9 -13.52 14.72 -4.44
CA LEU A 9 -12.63 14.28 -5.53
C LEU A 9 -11.23 13.88 -5.04
N LEU A 10 -10.65 14.55 -4.04
CA LEU A 10 -9.34 14.17 -3.50
C LEU A 10 -9.39 12.79 -2.84
N ARG A 11 -10.45 12.49 -2.07
CA ARG A 11 -10.65 11.17 -1.47
C ARG A 11 -10.90 10.11 -2.52
N GLN A 12 -11.78 10.41 -3.49
CA GLN A 12 -12.10 9.52 -4.59
C GLN A 12 -10.83 9.17 -5.40
N ASN A 13 -10.04 10.17 -5.77
CA ASN A 13 -8.79 9.96 -6.52
C ASN A 13 -7.78 9.11 -5.73
N THR A 14 -7.62 9.35 -4.42
CA THR A 14 -6.71 8.56 -3.57
C THR A 14 -7.14 7.10 -3.49
N VAL A 15 -8.43 6.84 -3.26
CA VAL A 15 -8.96 5.47 -3.20
C VAL A 15 -8.91 4.79 -4.57
N ALA A 16 -9.26 5.49 -5.64
CA ALA A 16 -9.15 4.96 -7.01
C ALA A 16 -7.69 4.62 -7.37
N ALA A 17 -6.73 5.48 -7.00
CA ALA A 17 -5.30 5.23 -7.20
C ALA A 17 -4.83 4.00 -6.41
N LYS A 18 -5.23 3.85 -5.14
CA LYS A 18 -4.97 2.65 -4.35
C LYS A 18 -5.46 1.40 -5.06
N LEU A 19 -6.72 1.37 -5.48
CA LEU A 19 -7.34 0.21 -6.12
C LEU A 19 -6.69 -0.11 -7.48
N ALA A 20 -6.37 0.91 -8.29
CA ALA A 20 -5.67 0.75 -9.56
C ALA A 20 -4.25 0.19 -9.36
N ASN A 21 -3.53 0.67 -8.36
CA ASN A 21 -2.20 0.21 -8.02
C ASN A 21 -2.22 -1.23 -7.47
N THR A 22 -3.19 -1.56 -6.62
CA THR A 22 -3.44 -2.94 -6.14
C THR A 22 -3.73 -3.87 -7.33
N LYS A 23 -4.60 -3.45 -8.25
CA LYS A 23 -4.87 -4.19 -9.49
C LYS A 23 -3.60 -4.46 -10.30
N SER A 24 -2.65 -3.51 -10.33
CA SER A 24 -1.38 -3.69 -11.04
C SER A 24 -0.52 -4.82 -10.47
N VAL A 25 -0.60 -5.08 -9.16
CA VAL A 25 0.10 -6.22 -8.50
C VAL A 25 -0.44 -7.54 -9.03
N VAL A 26 -1.77 -7.72 -9.02
CA VAL A 26 -2.42 -8.93 -9.53
C VAL A 26 -2.16 -9.12 -11.02
N LYS A 27 -2.35 -8.06 -11.83
CA LYS A 27 -2.09 -8.09 -13.29
C LYS A 27 -0.67 -8.50 -13.62
N ARG A 28 0.32 -7.99 -12.89
CA ARG A 28 1.72 -8.32 -13.11
C ARG A 28 1.98 -9.81 -12.85
N THR A 29 1.50 -10.32 -11.71
CA THR A 29 1.70 -11.72 -11.36
C THR A 29 0.99 -12.63 -12.36
N LEU A 30 -0.24 -12.31 -12.76
CA LEU A 30 -0.99 -13.08 -13.76
C LEU A 30 -0.31 -13.08 -15.13
N LYS A 31 0.29 -11.95 -15.54
CA LYS A 31 1.06 -11.87 -16.80
C LYS A 31 2.30 -12.74 -16.78
N ASP A 32 3.03 -12.72 -15.63
CA ASP A 32 4.30 -13.45 -15.49
C ASP A 32 4.06 -14.96 -15.24
N TYR A 33 2.90 -15.34 -14.65
CA TYR A 33 2.54 -16.71 -14.25
C TYR A 33 1.06 -17.02 -14.55
N PRO A 34 0.64 -17.08 -15.82
CA PRO A 34 -0.79 -17.25 -16.18
C PRO A 34 -1.40 -18.56 -15.66
N GLN A 35 -0.59 -19.60 -15.45
CA GLN A 35 -1.03 -20.91 -14.96
C GLN A 35 -1.55 -20.90 -13.51
N ILE A 36 -1.33 -19.83 -12.73
CA ILE A 36 -1.83 -19.78 -11.33
C ILE A 36 -3.31 -19.39 -11.24
N ASP A 37 -3.95 -19.05 -12.35
CA ASP A 37 -5.36 -18.63 -12.42
C ASP A 37 -6.27 -19.66 -13.12
N GLU A 38 -5.96 -20.94 -13.01
CA GLU A 38 -6.79 -22.00 -13.62
C GLU A 38 -8.24 -21.99 -13.09
N ASP A 39 -8.43 -21.56 -11.84
CA ASP A 39 -9.75 -21.40 -11.21
C ASP A 39 -10.40 -20.03 -11.45
N GLY A 40 -9.75 -19.11 -12.17
CA GLY A 40 -10.26 -17.80 -12.54
C GLY A 40 -10.37 -16.79 -11.38
N LYS A 41 -9.84 -17.09 -10.19
CA LYS A 41 -9.95 -16.22 -9.01
C LYS A 41 -9.25 -14.87 -9.17
N LEU A 42 -8.05 -14.87 -9.79
CA LEU A 42 -7.30 -13.64 -10.01
C LEU A 42 -8.00 -12.77 -11.06
N THR A 43 -8.50 -13.37 -12.14
CA THR A 43 -9.30 -12.68 -13.17
C THR A 43 -10.54 -12.07 -12.54
N HIS A 44 -11.29 -12.82 -11.73
CA HIS A 44 -12.46 -12.29 -11.03
C HIS A 44 -12.10 -11.16 -10.04
N CYS A 45 -10.96 -11.26 -9.35
CA CYS A 45 -10.46 -10.18 -8.51
C CYS A 45 -10.23 -8.89 -9.32
N LEU A 46 -9.63 -8.99 -10.51
CA LEU A 46 -9.41 -7.83 -11.40
C LEU A 46 -10.72 -7.17 -11.81
N GLU A 47 -11.76 -7.96 -12.14
CA GLU A 47 -13.10 -7.44 -12.48
C GLU A 47 -13.75 -6.73 -11.29
N ARG A 48 -13.66 -7.31 -10.09
CA ARG A 48 -14.17 -6.68 -8.86
C ARG A 48 -13.45 -5.35 -8.56
N LEU A 49 -12.13 -5.30 -8.71
CA LEU A 49 -11.36 -4.07 -8.54
C LEU A 49 -11.77 -3.01 -9.56
N ASP A 50 -12.02 -3.38 -10.82
CA ASP A 50 -12.54 -2.45 -11.84
C ASP A 50 -13.93 -1.92 -11.49
N GLY A 51 -14.80 -2.77 -10.97
CA GLY A 51 -16.10 -2.36 -10.44
C GLY A 51 -15.97 -1.37 -9.30
N CYS A 52 -15.10 -1.65 -8.31
CA CYS A 52 -14.84 -0.74 -7.19
C CYS A 52 -14.27 0.62 -7.66
N ILE A 53 -13.33 0.64 -8.60
CA ILE A 53 -12.76 1.90 -9.14
C ILE A 53 -13.87 2.76 -9.78
N LYS A 54 -14.79 2.16 -10.54
CA LYS A 54 -15.93 2.89 -11.12
C LYS A 54 -16.88 3.40 -10.03
N SER A 55 -17.17 2.58 -9.03
CA SER A 55 -18.08 2.92 -7.94
C SER A 55 -17.57 4.06 -7.07
N VAL A 56 -16.26 4.22 -6.89
CA VAL A 56 -15.66 5.34 -6.13
C VAL A 56 -16.11 6.70 -6.67
N TYR A 57 -16.21 6.86 -7.99
CA TYR A 57 -16.59 8.13 -8.61
C TYR A 57 -18.12 8.39 -8.68
N ILE A 58 -18.93 7.38 -8.37
CA ILE A 58 -20.39 7.52 -8.32
C ILE A 58 -20.86 7.90 -6.91
N THR A 59 -20.03 7.67 -5.90
CA THR A 59 -20.35 7.87 -4.49
C THR A 59 -19.68 9.13 -3.95
N ASP A 60 -20.47 10.10 -3.48
CA ASP A 60 -19.96 11.36 -2.94
C ASP A 60 -19.78 11.34 -1.40
N ASP A 61 -20.47 10.43 -0.71
CA ASP A 61 -20.42 10.35 0.73
C ASP A 61 -19.19 9.56 1.22
N TYR A 62 -18.72 9.91 2.41
CA TYR A 62 -17.53 9.33 3.01
C TYR A 62 -17.68 7.82 3.27
N ASP A 63 -18.83 7.39 3.78
CA ASP A 63 -19.03 5.98 4.17
C ASP A 63 -19.12 5.07 2.94
N GLY A 64 -19.71 5.55 1.84
CA GLY A 64 -19.74 4.85 0.57
C GLY A 64 -18.36 4.69 -0.06
N ILE A 65 -17.51 5.74 -0.01
CA ILE A 65 -16.12 5.67 -0.47
C ILE A 65 -15.36 4.65 0.39
N LEU A 66 -15.50 4.69 1.71
CA LEU A 66 -14.85 3.77 2.65
C LEU A 66 -15.33 2.32 2.44
N GLY A 67 -16.63 2.13 2.22
CA GLY A 67 -17.20 0.81 1.90
C GLY A 67 -16.66 0.23 0.59
N THR A 68 -16.53 1.08 -0.43
CA THR A 68 -15.96 0.68 -1.74
C THR A 68 -14.48 0.31 -1.61
N GLU A 69 -13.71 1.09 -0.85
CA GLU A 69 -12.31 0.77 -0.52
C GLU A 69 -12.19 -0.57 0.18
N GLY A 70 -13.04 -0.79 1.20
CA GLY A 70 -13.06 -2.05 1.95
C GLY A 70 -13.40 -3.26 1.07
N ASN A 71 -14.36 -3.13 0.15
CA ASN A 71 -14.71 -4.17 -0.82
C ASN A 71 -13.55 -4.50 -1.77
N GLY A 72 -12.85 -3.48 -2.26
CA GLY A 72 -11.67 -3.67 -3.10
C GLY A 72 -10.51 -4.30 -2.33
N ALA A 73 -10.24 -3.86 -1.10
CA ALA A 73 -9.25 -4.46 -0.23
C ALA A 73 -9.56 -5.94 0.07
N LYS A 74 -10.84 -6.25 0.35
CA LYS A 74 -11.28 -7.64 0.55
C LYS A 74 -11.03 -8.47 -0.72
N ALA A 75 -11.46 -8.00 -1.89
CA ALA A 75 -11.25 -8.71 -3.14
C ALA A 75 -9.78 -9.06 -3.39
N TYR A 76 -8.88 -8.13 -3.09
CA TYR A 76 -7.44 -8.32 -3.22
C TYR A 76 -6.87 -9.32 -2.21
N PHE A 77 -7.19 -9.14 -0.92
CA PHE A 77 -6.64 -10.01 0.12
C PHE A 77 -7.23 -11.42 0.08
N ASP A 78 -8.42 -11.62 -0.49
CA ASP A 78 -9.01 -12.96 -0.74
C ASP A 78 -8.14 -13.78 -1.74
N VAL A 79 -7.37 -13.13 -2.61
CA VAL A 79 -6.47 -13.79 -3.58
C VAL A 79 -4.98 -13.64 -3.28
N PHE A 80 -4.62 -12.96 -2.18
CA PHE A 80 -3.21 -12.66 -1.88
C PHE A 80 -2.34 -13.91 -1.74
N ASP A 81 -2.90 -14.98 -1.18
CA ASP A 81 -2.21 -16.27 -1.06
C ASP A 81 -1.80 -16.85 -2.43
N SER A 82 -2.63 -16.66 -3.45
CA SER A 82 -2.31 -17.12 -4.82
C SER A 82 -1.10 -16.38 -5.43
N LEU A 83 -0.75 -15.20 -4.90
CA LEU A 83 0.43 -14.43 -5.33
C LEU A 83 1.73 -14.90 -4.65
N ILE A 84 1.62 -15.72 -3.61
CA ILE A 84 2.75 -16.40 -2.98
C ILE A 84 3.04 -17.65 -3.80
N LEU A 85 4.14 -17.64 -4.57
CA LEU A 85 4.46 -18.70 -5.52
C LEU A 85 5.40 -19.77 -4.96
N HIS A 86 6.16 -19.39 -3.91
CA HIS A 86 7.15 -20.26 -3.27
C HIS A 86 6.99 -20.25 -1.76
N GLN A 87 7.52 -21.27 -1.09
CA GLN A 87 7.48 -21.42 0.37
C GLN A 87 6.03 -21.45 0.92
N LYS A 88 5.07 -22.03 0.17
CA LYS A 88 3.64 -22.00 0.52
C LYS A 88 3.31 -22.69 1.84
N ASP A 89 4.06 -23.72 2.23
CA ASP A 89 3.87 -24.42 3.50
C ASP A 89 4.19 -23.53 4.72
N ASP A 90 5.08 -22.55 4.52
CA ASP A 90 5.56 -21.65 5.58
C ASP A 90 4.94 -20.25 5.54
N PHE A 91 4.55 -19.78 4.35
CA PHE A 91 4.03 -18.44 4.09
C PHE A 91 2.59 -18.49 3.56
N CYS A 92 1.71 -19.21 4.24
CA CYS A 92 0.28 -19.17 3.93
C CYS A 92 -0.37 -17.86 4.39
N PHE A 93 -1.34 -17.38 3.63
CA PHE A 93 -2.09 -16.16 3.91
C PHE A 93 -3.59 -16.44 3.84
N ALA A 94 -4.22 -16.61 5.00
CA ALA A 94 -5.66 -16.89 5.06
C ALA A 94 -6.51 -15.61 4.96
N MET A 95 -6.10 -14.57 5.66
CA MET A 95 -6.77 -13.26 5.69
C MET A 95 -5.85 -12.16 6.20
N ARG A 96 -6.21 -10.91 5.96
CA ARG A 96 -5.45 -9.77 6.51
C ARG A 96 -5.66 -9.64 8.03
N SER A 97 -4.66 -9.96 8.83
CA SER A 97 -4.58 -9.73 10.28
C SER A 97 -3.53 -8.66 10.60
N LYS A 98 -3.85 -7.71 11.50
CA LYS A 98 -3.01 -6.53 11.74
C LYS A 98 -2.49 -6.44 13.18
N ARG A 99 -3.31 -6.74 14.15
CA ARG A 99 -3.02 -6.53 15.59
C ARG A 99 -3.66 -7.64 16.44
N PRO A 100 -2.93 -8.73 16.67
CA PRO A 100 -1.61 -9.04 16.14
C PRO A 100 -1.66 -9.62 14.72
N PRO A 101 -0.53 -9.63 13.98
CA PRO A 101 -0.39 -10.43 12.77
C PRO A 101 -0.35 -11.92 13.13
N LEU A 102 -1.07 -12.77 12.38
CA LEU A 102 -1.24 -14.19 12.70
C LEU A 102 -0.47 -15.12 11.75
N ASP A 103 0.21 -14.57 10.77
CA ASP A 103 1.10 -15.28 9.85
C ASP A 103 2.30 -14.40 9.44
N ARG A 104 3.28 -15.03 8.79
CA ARG A 104 4.54 -14.39 8.41
C ARG A 104 4.36 -13.28 7.37
N ALA A 105 3.47 -13.46 6.40
CA ALA A 105 3.18 -12.44 5.38
C ALA A 105 2.51 -11.21 6.02
N ASN A 106 1.54 -11.42 6.92
CA ASN A 106 0.92 -10.35 7.70
C ASN A 106 1.91 -9.62 8.61
N ALA A 107 2.88 -10.33 9.22
CA ALA A 107 3.93 -9.73 10.02
C ALA A 107 4.78 -8.76 9.18
N MET A 108 5.22 -9.19 7.99
CA MET A 108 5.99 -8.37 7.06
C MET A 108 5.20 -7.17 6.55
N LEU A 109 3.94 -7.37 6.13
CA LEU A 109 3.07 -6.29 5.68
C LEU A 109 2.88 -5.23 6.78
N SER A 110 2.61 -5.66 8.02
CA SER A 110 2.40 -4.74 9.15
C SER A 110 3.66 -3.96 9.49
N PHE A 111 4.81 -4.62 9.50
CA PHE A 111 6.12 -4.02 9.75
C PHE A 111 6.47 -2.96 8.69
N LEU A 112 6.40 -3.32 7.41
CA LEU A 112 6.77 -2.44 6.31
C LEU A 112 5.77 -1.29 6.10
N TYR A 113 4.47 -1.51 6.31
CA TYR A 113 3.51 -0.42 6.29
C TYR A 113 3.79 0.62 7.37
N THR A 114 4.19 0.18 8.57
CA THR A 114 4.57 1.10 9.65
C THR A 114 5.78 1.93 9.25
N ILE A 115 6.81 1.31 8.68
CA ILE A 115 8.02 2.02 8.22
C ILE A 115 7.66 3.01 7.11
N PHE A 116 6.89 2.57 6.10
CA PHE A 116 6.55 3.42 4.97
C PHE A 116 5.65 4.59 5.36
N THR A 117 4.73 4.39 6.32
CA THR A 117 3.93 5.48 6.90
C THR A 117 4.81 6.51 7.61
N ARG A 118 5.83 6.05 8.37
CA ARG A 118 6.80 6.95 9.02
C ARG A 118 7.66 7.73 8.00
N GLU A 119 8.02 7.12 6.89
CA GLU A 119 8.71 7.81 5.80
C GLU A 119 7.83 8.91 5.18
N TYR A 120 6.52 8.66 4.99
CA TYR A 120 5.58 9.70 4.57
C TYR A 120 5.38 10.79 5.61
N ALA A 121 5.28 10.45 6.90
CA ALA A 121 5.16 11.44 7.96
C ALA A 121 6.36 12.40 7.98
N ALA A 122 7.58 11.87 7.95
CA ALA A 122 8.80 12.69 7.88
C ALA A 122 8.86 13.55 6.61
N ALA A 123 8.40 13.02 5.47
CA ALA A 123 8.33 13.76 4.21
C ALA A 123 7.30 14.92 4.28
N LEU A 124 6.12 14.68 4.85
CA LEU A 124 5.09 15.71 5.04
C LEU A 124 5.59 16.85 5.92
N GLU A 125 6.20 16.53 7.05
CA GLU A 125 6.79 17.55 7.94
C GLU A 125 7.91 18.34 7.25
N SER A 126 8.73 17.69 6.41
CA SER A 126 9.81 18.36 5.68
C SER A 126 9.32 19.39 4.66
N VAL A 127 8.08 19.30 4.20
CA VAL A 127 7.44 20.26 3.28
C VAL A 127 6.46 21.19 3.98
N GLY A 128 6.41 21.18 5.33
CA GLY A 128 5.60 22.06 6.16
C GLY A 128 4.13 21.64 6.30
N LEU A 129 3.81 20.38 6.07
CA LEU A 129 2.48 19.82 6.29
C LEU A 129 2.43 19.02 7.61
N ASP A 130 1.36 19.20 8.38
CA ASP A 130 1.12 18.42 9.59
C ASP A 130 0.69 17.00 9.23
N SER A 131 1.52 16.00 9.57
CA SER A 131 1.29 14.59 9.27
C SER A 131 0.03 14.00 9.92
N TYR A 132 -0.54 14.68 10.93
CA TYR A 132 -1.76 14.26 11.64
C TYR A 132 -3.05 14.74 10.97
N MET A 133 -3.01 15.81 10.15
CA MET A 133 -4.19 16.44 9.55
C MET A 133 -4.63 15.74 8.26
N GLY A 134 -5.22 14.54 8.38
CA GLY A 134 -5.70 13.75 7.25
C GLY A 134 -6.97 14.30 6.59
N PHE A 135 -7.14 13.98 5.31
CA PHE A 135 -8.33 14.33 4.52
C PHE A 135 -9.28 13.13 4.29
N TYR A 136 -8.77 11.91 4.44
CA TYR A 136 -9.52 10.66 4.26
C TYR A 136 -9.66 9.87 5.56
N HIS A 137 -8.59 9.62 6.26
CA HIS A 137 -8.65 8.95 7.55
C HIS A 137 -9.11 9.90 8.66
N SER A 138 -10.07 9.46 9.49
CA SER A 138 -10.54 10.22 10.65
C SER A 138 -9.38 10.57 11.60
N LEU A 139 -9.43 11.79 12.15
CA LEU A 139 -8.47 12.24 13.13
C LEU A 139 -8.60 11.40 14.42
N ARG A 140 -7.48 10.88 14.91
CA ARG A 140 -7.39 10.15 16.18
C ARG A 140 -6.10 10.54 16.90
N PRO A 141 -6.11 10.70 18.23
CA PRO A 141 -4.90 10.98 18.98
C PRO A 141 -3.78 9.97 18.67
N GLY A 142 -2.58 10.46 18.39
CA GLY A 142 -1.42 9.65 18.08
C GLY A 142 -1.41 8.96 16.71
N ARG A 143 -2.37 9.27 15.82
CA ARG A 143 -2.42 8.74 14.46
C ARG A 143 -2.01 9.81 13.45
N GLU A 144 -0.97 9.55 12.70
CA GLU A 144 -0.51 10.37 11.58
C GLU A 144 -1.46 10.16 10.37
N SER A 145 -2.67 10.76 10.48
CA SER A 145 -3.77 10.49 9.53
C SER A 145 -3.44 10.91 8.11
N LEU A 146 -2.73 12.03 7.90
CA LEU A 146 -2.33 12.46 6.56
C LEU A 146 -1.26 11.54 5.95
N ALA A 147 -0.31 11.08 6.76
CA ALA A 147 0.65 10.08 6.31
C ALA A 147 -0.06 8.75 5.95
N CYS A 148 -1.08 8.34 6.72
CA CYS A 148 -1.92 7.20 6.38
C CYS A 148 -2.66 7.40 5.06
N ASP A 149 -3.15 8.62 4.76
CA ASP A 149 -3.85 8.93 3.52
C ASP A 149 -2.93 8.80 2.31
N LEU A 150 -1.73 9.38 2.37
CA LEU A 150 -0.77 9.33 1.26
C LEU A 150 -0.18 7.93 1.05
N VAL A 151 0.02 7.17 2.13
CA VAL A 151 0.56 5.82 1.99
C VAL A 151 -0.39 4.89 1.23
N GLU A 152 -1.70 5.19 1.19
CA GLU A 152 -2.68 4.35 0.49
C GLU A 152 -2.34 4.17 -0.99
N GLU A 153 -1.91 5.21 -1.67
CA GLU A 153 -1.50 5.13 -3.09
C GLU A 153 -0.18 4.36 -3.30
N GLY A 154 0.67 4.29 -2.28
CA GLY A 154 1.96 3.59 -2.32
C GLY A 154 1.95 2.16 -1.77
N ARG A 155 0.82 1.67 -1.20
CA ARG A 155 0.77 0.35 -0.53
C ARG A 155 1.21 -0.81 -1.42
N CYS A 156 0.86 -0.76 -2.68
CA CYS A 156 1.26 -1.77 -3.67
C CYS A 156 2.78 -1.99 -3.76
N ILE A 157 3.58 -0.96 -3.45
CA ILE A 157 5.05 -1.06 -3.43
C ILE A 157 5.48 -1.99 -2.29
N VAL A 158 4.89 -1.82 -1.10
CA VAL A 158 5.14 -2.68 0.07
C VAL A 158 4.68 -4.10 -0.22
N GLU A 159 3.48 -4.27 -0.75
CA GLU A 159 2.88 -5.58 -1.05
C GLU A 159 3.74 -6.37 -2.06
N ARG A 160 4.13 -5.73 -3.16
CA ARG A 160 5.04 -6.33 -4.16
C ARG A 160 6.40 -6.66 -3.57
N PHE A 161 6.90 -5.81 -2.69
CA PHE A 161 8.19 -6.06 -2.05
C PHE A 161 8.12 -7.26 -1.11
N VAL A 162 7.05 -7.39 -0.30
CA VAL A 162 6.81 -8.57 0.54
C VAL A 162 6.75 -9.83 -0.31
N LEU A 163 5.94 -9.85 -1.37
CA LEU A 163 5.85 -10.98 -2.29
C LEU A 163 7.21 -11.31 -2.92
N THR A 164 8.01 -10.29 -3.28
CA THR A 164 9.35 -10.49 -3.82
C THR A 164 10.27 -11.18 -2.82
N LEU A 165 10.28 -10.73 -1.55
CA LEU A 165 11.12 -11.33 -0.51
C LEU A 165 10.76 -12.79 -0.26
N ILE A 166 9.47 -13.13 -0.26
CA ILE A 166 8.99 -14.49 -0.08
C ILE A 166 9.30 -15.34 -1.32
N ASN A 167 8.91 -14.88 -2.51
CA ASN A 167 9.00 -15.65 -3.74
C ASN A 167 10.46 -15.87 -4.21
N LEU A 168 11.37 -14.97 -3.87
CA LEU A 168 12.81 -15.16 -4.09
C LEU A 168 13.52 -15.86 -2.94
N LYS A 169 12.79 -16.34 -1.91
CA LYS A 169 13.33 -17.03 -0.73
C LYS A 169 14.40 -16.22 0.01
N ILE A 170 14.30 -14.88 -0.04
CA ILE A 170 15.19 -13.97 0.67
C ILE A 170 14.88 -14.00 2.16
N ILE A 171 13.58 -13.98 2.50
CA ILE A 171 13.07 -14.17 3.86
C ILE A 171 12.64 -15.63 4.03
N LYS A 172 12.89 -16.19 5.20
CA LYS A 172 12.67 -17.59 5.51
C LYS A 172 11.93 -17.77 6.84
N PRO A 173 11.37 -18.95 7.14
CA PRO A 173 10.63 -19.19 8.39
C PRO A 173 11.42 -18.87 9.66
N GLU A 174 12.73 -19.16 9.67
CA GLU A 174 13.64 -18.87 10.80
C GLU A 174 13.85 -17.39 11.10
N ASP A 175 13.42 -16.50 10.21
CA ASP A 175 13.47 -15.05 10.41
C ASP A 175 12.31 -14.51 11.28
N PHE A 176 11.47 -15.42 11.82
CA PHE A 176 10.27 -15.06 12.57
C PHE A 176 10.19 -15.79 13.91
N ASP A 177 9.61 -15.08 14.90
CA ASP A 177 9.20 -15.64 16.18
C ASP A 177 7.68 -15.83 16.19
N VAL A 178 7.22 -17.01 16.61
CA VAL A 178 5.81 -17.31 16.83
C VAL A 178 5.56 -17.33 18.34
N GLN A 179 4.69 -16.44 18.80
CA GLN A 179 4.33 -16.35 20.22
C GLN A 179 3.29 -17.42 20.61
N VAL A 180 3.18 -17.71 21.91
CA VAL A 180 2.18 -18.63 22.45
C VAL A 180 0.74 -18.20 22.10
N SER A 181 0.51 -16.89 21.93
CA SER A 181 -0.77 -16.32 21.49
C SER A 181 -1.09 -16.57 20.01
N GLY A 182 -0.19 -17.18 19.25
CA GLY A 182 -0.28 -17.32 17.79
C GLY A 182 0.18 -16.08 17.02
N ALA A 183 0.57 -15.00 17.70
CA ALA A 183 1.10 -13.81 17.04
C ALA A 183 2.48 -14.09 16.42
N VAL A 184 2.69 -13.61 15.21
CA VAL A 184 3.93 -13.82 14.44
C VAL A 184 4.63 -12.47 14.24
N PHE A 185 5.92 -12.41 14.56
CA PHE A 185 6.74 -11.20 14.40
C PHE A 185 8.06 -11.54 13.75
N LEU A 186 8.66 -10.59 13.03
CA LEU A 186 10.04 -10.70 12.61
C LEU A 186 10.95 -10.67 13.84
N ASN A 187 11.87 -11.62 13.94
CA ASN A 187 12.95 -11.57 14.93
C ASN A 187 14.02 -10.53 14.53
N ASP A 188 15.06 -10.35 15.33
CA ASP A 188 16.08 -9.32 15.09
C ASP A 188 16.80 -9.49 13.75
N ASP A 189 17.12 -10.70 13.37
CA ASP A 189 17.81 -10.98 12.10
C ASP A 189 16.87 -10.81 10.91
N GLY A 190 15.62 -11.25 11.03
CA GLY A 190 14.56 -10.99 10.04
C GLY A 190 14.33 -9.50 9.83
N ARG A 191 14.26 -8.70 10.93
CA ARG A 191 14.13 -7.23 10.83
C ARG A 191 15.31 -6.60 10.11
N LYS A 192 16.55 -6.95 10.48
CA LYS A 192 17.77 -6.45 9.82
C LYS A 192 17.76 -6.79 8.34
N LYS A 193 17.43 -8.04 7.99
CA LYS A 193 17.36 -8.52 6.62
C LYS A 193 16.34 -7.75 5.79
N VAL A 194 15.10 -7.60 6.30
CA VAL A 194 14.03 -6.86 5.62
C VAL A 194 14.41 -5.39 5.45
N LEU A 195 14.95 -4.74 6.50
CA LEU A 195 15.38 -3.35 6.44
C LEU A 195 16.51 -3.12 5.43
N SER A 196 17.53 -4.00 5.42
CA SER A 196 18.60 -3.92 4.44
C SER A 196 18.05 -3.98 3.01
N LYS A 197 17.18 -4.94 2.73
CA LYS A 197 16.55 -5.09 1.41
C LYS A 197 15.61 -3.92 1.07
N TRP A 198 14.94 -3.34 2.05
CA TRP A 198 14.14 -2.12 1.86
C TRP A 198 15.01 -0.92 1.47
N GLN A 199 16.17 -0.74 2.12
CA GLN A 199 17.13 0.30 1.75
C GLN A 199 17.69 0.10 0.33
N GLU A 200 18.00 -1.15 -0.06
CA GLU A 200 18.39 -1.46 -1.44
C GLU A 200 17.27 -1.10 -2.42
N LYS A 201 16.02 -1.47 -2.09
CA LYS A 201 14.83 -1.14 -2.90
C LYS A 201 14.64 0.36 -3.07
N LYS A 202 14.83 1.15 -2.01
CA LYS A 202 14.72 2.62 -2.06
C LYS A 202 15.73 3.29 -3.01
N ARG A 203 16.87 2.64 -3.25
CA ARG A 203 17.89 3.14 -4.19
C ARG A 203 17.59 2.81 -5.65
N THR A 204 16.61 1.94 -5.92
CA THR A 204 16.24 1.62 -7.30
C THR A 204 15.51 2.78 -7.95
N ASP A 205 15.86 3.05 -9.20
CA ASP A 205 15.22 4.10 -9.97
C ASP A 205 13.81 3.72 -10.43
N MET A 206 12.94 4.70 -10.48
CA MET A 206 11.62 4.63 -11.08
C MET A 206 11.32 5.91 -11.87
N ILE A 207 10.46 5.82 -12.87
CA ILE A 207 9.95 7.01 -13.56
C ILE A 207 8.68 7.45 -12.84
N HIS A 208 8.70 8.66 -12.27
CA HIS A 208 7.52 9.23 -11.61
C HIS A 208 6.43 9.52 -12.65
N PRO A 209 5.19 9.00 -12.47
CA PRO A 209 4.16 9.04 -13.51
C PRO A 209 3.73 10.46 -13.90
N TYR A 210 3.68 11.39 -12.96
CA TYR A 210 3.31 12.80 -13.19
C TYR A 210 4.51 13.63 -13.66
N LEU A 211 5.64 13.58 -12.95
CA LEU A 211 6.83 14.38 -13.29
C LEU A 211 7.49 13.93 -14.58
N LYS A 212 7.30 12.67 -15.00
CA LYS A 212 8.01 12.01 -16.12
C LYS A 212 9.53 11.94 -15.94
N GLU A 213 10.00 12.16 -14.72
CA GLU A 213 11.39 12.17 -14.34
C GLU A 213 11.78 10.85 -13.65
N LYS A 214 13.05 10.49 -13.79
CA LYS A 214 13.65 9.35 -13.14
C LYS A 214 14.08 9.75 -11.73
N ILE A 215 13.52 9.10 -10.73
CA ILE A 215 13.83 9.33 -9.31
C ILE A 215 14.13 8.02 -8.60
N PRO A 216 14.97 8.01 -7.54
CA PRO A 216 15.05 6.88 -6.62
C PRO A 216 13.68 6.63 -5.95
N MET A 217 13.27 5.37 -5.81
CA MET A 217 11.98 5.01 -5.20
C MET A 217 11.83 5.60 -3.79
N GLY A 218 12.93 5.71 -3.04
CA GLY A 218 12.92 6.31 -1.70
C GLY A 218 12.56 7.79 -1.65
N LEU A 219 12.56 8.51 -2.77
CA LEU A 219 12.11 9.89 -2.86
C LEU A 219 10.59 10.00 -3.12
N LEU A 220 9.90 8.90 -3.40
CA LEU A 220 8.46 8.94 -3.67
C LEU A 220 7.65 9.60 -2.54
N PRO A 221 7.85 9.30 -1.24
CA PRO A 221 7.14 9.98 -0.16
C PRO A 221 7.35 11.51 -0.18
N TYR A 222 8.58 11.96 -0.42
CA TYR A 222 8.89 13.38 -0.50
C TYR A 222 8.23 14.06 -1.71
N VAL A 223 8.30 13.45 -2.89
CA VAL A 223 7.70 13.99 -4.11
C VAL A 223 6.18 14.10 -3.97
N GLN A 224 5.53 13.07 -3.47
CA GLN A 224 4.08 13.10 -3.24
C GLN A 224 3.68 14.13 -2.17
N SER A 225 4.44 14.25 -1.09
CA SER A 225 4.21 15.29 -0.07
C SER A 225 4.40 16.70 -0.63
N MET A 226 5.41 16.92 -1.47
CA MET A 226 5.62 18.20 -2.15
C MET A 226 4.48 18.54 -3.12
N LEU A 227 3.99 17.57 -3.89
CA LEU A 227 2.84 17.73 -4.79
C LEU A 227 1.57 18.05 -4.01
N LEU A 228 1.35 17.39 -2.88
CA LEU A 228 0.22 17.71 -1.99
C LEU A 228 0.36 19.13 -1.42
N ALA A 229 1.56 19.55 -0.98
CA ALA A 229 1.80 20.90 -0.50
C ALA A 229 1.52 21.97 -1.58
N LYS A 230 1.92 21.71 -2.83
CA LYS A 230 1.58 22.58 -3.97
C LYS A 230 0.09 22.67 -4.22
N PHE A 231 -0.62 21.55 -4.16
CA PHE A 231 -2.09 21.51 -4.28
C PHE A 231 -2.76 22.32 -3.17
N VAL A 232 -2.33 22.13 -1.91
CA VAL A 232 -2.85 22.89 -0.76
C VAL A 232 -2.65 24.39 -0.89
N ARG A 233 -1.53 24.83 -1.48
CA ARG A 233 -1.25 26.25 -1.73
C ARG A 233 -1.90 26.81 -3.00
N GLY A 234 -2.63 25.97 -3.77
CA GLY A 234 -3.26 26.39 -5.03
C GLY A 234 -2.28 26.61 -6.18
N GLU A 235 -1.07 26.05 -6.11
CA GLU A 235 -0.06 26.09 -7.19
C GLU A 235 -0.35 25.09 -8.32
N ILE A 236 -1.14 24.08 -8.04
CA ILE A 236 -1.66 23.10 -9.01
C ILE A 236 -3.15 22.85 -8.73
N ASP A 237 -3.93 22.64 -9.77
CA ASP A 237 -5.39 22.52 -9.69
C ASP A 237 -5.85 21.21 -9.05
N GLU A 238 -5.08 20.13 -9.23
CA GLU A 238 -5.41 18.80 -8.71
C GLU A 238 -4.16 18.13 -8.11
N TYR A 239 -4.37 17.34 -7.06
CA TYR A 239 -3.32 16.47 -6.52
C TYR A 239 -3.13 15.25 -7.43
N PRO A 240 -1.94 15.09 -8.05
CA PRO A 240 -1.68 13.96 -8.94
C PRO A 240 -1.30 12.71 -8.13
N CYS A 241 -2.28 11.88 -7.77
CA CYS A 241 -2.05 10.63 -7.07
C CYS A 241 -1.03 9.75 -7.81
N TYR A 242 -0.21 9.03 -7.04
CA TYR A 242 0.76 8.09 -7.60
C TYR A 242 0.06 6.90 -8.25
N LEU A 243 0.38 6.64 -9.53
CA LEU A 243 -0.11 5.49 -10.29
C LEU A 243 1.08 4.67 -10.80
N VAL A 244 1.12 3.39 -10.45
CA VAL A 244 2.12 2.44 -10.98
C VAL A 244 1.86 2.20 -12.47
N LYS A 245 2.92 2.28 -13.27
CA LYS A 245 2.89 1.90 -14.68
C LYS A 245 3.26 0.44 -14.91
#